data_67a181db1438258d15d4584787887fd3
#
_entry.id   67a181db1438258d15d4584787887fd3
#
_cell.length_a   1.000
_cell.length_b   1.000
_cell.length_c   1.000
_cell.angle_alpha   90.00
_cell.angle_beta   90.00
_cell.angle_gamma   90.00
#
_symmetry.space_group_name_H-M   'P 1'
#
loop_
_entity.id
_entity.type
_entity.pdbx_description
1 polymer ?
#
loop_
_entity_poly.entity_id
_entity_poly.type
_entity_poly.pdbx_seq_one_letter_code
_entity_poly.pdbx_strand_id
1 'polypeptide(L)'
;MDGEVIGINAAKYSSTEVEGIGYAIPISGAQEIMGELMTRRSGEAVEEDKRGYLGIQGTSVDVDAEKTFGMPRGVYVYKILENGAAADTELREKDIITKVDGQTVRSMTDLQSLLAYYKAGEEIELTVQRQENGEYKEHAVTVKLKPMPKESRTTTGEE
;
A
#
# COMPACT_ATOMS: atom_id res chain seq x y z
N MET A 1 4.20 -12.84 36.31
CA MET A 1 3.47 -12.77 35.01
C MET A 1 3.57 -11.34 34.52
N ASP A 2 4.29 -11.11 33.43
CA ASP A 2 4.66 -9.76 32.98
C ASP A 2 3.60 -9.10 32.09
N GLY A 3 2.38 -9.70 32.03
CA GLY A 3 1.24 -9.14 31.30
C GLY A 3 1.36 -9.25 29.76
N GLU A 4 2.20 -10.15 29.26
CA GLU A 4 2.40 -10.33 27.81
C GLU A 4 1.24 -11.10 27.18
N VAL A 5 0.79 -10.66 26.02
CA VAL A 5 -0.19 -11.35 25.18
C VAL A 5 0.54 -12.40 24.34
N ILE A 6 0.24 -13.68 24.57
CA ILE A 6 0.89 -14.80 23.87
C ILE A 6 0.08 -15.32 22.68
N GLY A 7 -1.21 -15.03 22.61
CA GLY A 7 -2.09 -15.47 21.51
C GLY A 7 -3.51 -14.97 21.65
N ILE A 8 -4.27 -15.11 20.58
CA ILE A 8 -5.68 -14.72 20.47
C ILE A 8 -6.53 -15.97 20.25
N ASN A 9 -7.50 -16.24 21.13
CA ASN A 9 -8.41 -17.36 20.97
C ASN A 9 -9.34 -17.09 19.77
N ALA A 10 -9.24 -17.93 18.74
CA ALA A 10 -9.96 -17.72 17.48
C ALA A 10 -11.19 -18.61 17.34
N ALA A 11 -11.14 -19.87 17.79
CA ALA A 11 -12.23 -20.81 17.67
C ALA A 11 -12.17 -21.90 18.75
N LYS A 12 -13.36 -22.40 19.14
CA LYS A 12 -13.52 -23.61 19.96
C LYS A 12 -14.25 -24.65 19.13
N TYR A 13 -13.65 -25.80 18.98
CA TYR A 13 -14.35 -26.92 18.36
C TYR A 13 -15.33 -27.49 19.37
N SER A 14 -16.61 -27.46 19.06
CA SER A 14 -17.65 -28.09 19.88
C SER A 14 -18.36 -29.15 19.03
N SER A 15 -18.07 -30.40 19.27
CA SER A 15 -18.88 -31.53 18.85
C SER A 15 -19.31 -32.34 20.07
N THR A 16 -20.38 -33.10 19.94
CA THR A 16 -20.91 -33.92 21.04
C THR A 16 -19.94 -35.00 21.55
N GLU A 17 -18.85 -35.24 20.85
CA GLU A 17 -17.89 -36.29 21.16
C GLU A 17 -16.50 -35.78 21.59
N VAL A 18 -16.20 -34.48 21.41
CA VAL A 18 -14.89 -33.89 21.75
C VAL A 18 -15.09 -32.57 22.47
N GLU A 19 -14.87 -32.58 23.80
CA GLU A 19 -14.81 -31.35 24.60
C GLU A 19 -13.35 -30.91 24.83
N GLY A 20 -13.10 -29.62 24.73
CA GLY A 20 -11.88 -29.00 25.25
C GLY A 20 -10.79 -28.66 24.25
N ILE A 21 -11.01 -28.78 22.91
CA ILE A 21 -10.02 -28.32 21.92
C ILE A 21 -10.31 -26.88 21.53
N GLY A 22 -9.42 -25.99 21.91
CA GLY A 22 -9.43 -24.58 21.49
C GLY A 22 -8.26 -24.28 20.56
N TYR A 23 -8.50 -23.44 19.58
CA TYR A 23 -7.48 -22.94 18.67
C TYR A 23 -7.16 -21.48 19.00
N ALA A 24 -5.89 -21.19 19.19
CA ALA A 24 -5.38 -19.83 19.37
C ALA A 24 -4.42 -19.48 18.24
N ILE A 25 -4.53 -18.25 17.76
CA ILE A 25 -3.55 -17.67 16.82
C ILE A 25 -2.39 -17.16 17.67
N PRO A 26 -1.16 -17.66 17.48
CA PRO A 26 0.00 -17.13 18.19
C PRO A 26 0.18 -15.64 17.91
N ILE A 27 0.53 -14.86 18.94
CA ILE A 27 0.71 -13.41 18.77
C ILE A 27 1.80 -13.07 17.76
N SER A 28 2.84 -13.89 17.64
CA SER A 28 3.90 -13.72 16.65
C SER A 28 3.38 -13.75 15.20
N GLY A 29 2.36 -14.56 14.91
CA GLY A 29 1.72 -14.58 13.59
C GLY A 29 0.73 -13.43 13.36
N ALA A 30 0.13 -12.90 14.43
CA ALA A 30 -0.79 -11.78 14.35
C ALA A 30 -0.09 -10.42 14.36
N GLN A 31 1.13 -10.35 14.86
CA GLN A 31 1.85 -9.10 15.13
C GLN A 31 2.13 -8.30 13.84
N GLU A 32 2.47 -8.96 12.75
CA GLU A 32 2.68 -8.32 11.45
C GLU A 32 1.38 -7.70 10.92
N ILE A 33 0.27 -8.45 10.98
CA ILE A 33 -1.05 -7.99 10.55
C ILE A 33 -1.54 -6.84 11.45
N MET A 34 -1.31 -6.93 12.76
CA MET A 34 -1.64 -5.87 13.70
C MET A 34 -0.83 -4.61 13.42
N GLY A 35 0.47 -4.73 13.13
CA GLY A 35 1.33 -3.63 12.72
C GLY A 35 0.80 -2.93 11.46
N GLU A 36 0.44 -3.67 10.43
CA GLU A 36 -0.18 -3.12 9.22
C GLU A 36 -1.52 -2.43 9.51
N LEU A 37 -2.36 -3.02 10.37
CA LEU A 37 -3.65 -2.43 10.74
C LEU A 37 -3.51 -1.17 11.59
N MET A 38 -2.52 -1.10 12.47
CA MET A 38 -2.25 0.08 13.31
C MET A 38 -1.73 1.27 12.51
N THR A 39 -1.05 1.03 11.38
CA THR A 39 -0.58 2.08 10.47
C THR A 39 -1.65 2.53 9.49
N ARG A 40 -2.78 1.80 9.38
CA ARG A 40 -3.88 2.21 8.51
C ARG A 40 -4.48 3.53 9.00
N ARG A 41 -4.53 4.53 8.13
CA ARG A 41 -5.38 5.69 8.37
C ARG A 41 -6.83 5.23 8.48
N SER A 42 -7.41 5.40 9.67
CA SER A 42 -8.84 5.20 9.92
C SER A 42 -9.54 6.55 9.76
N GLY A 43 -10.52 6.65 8.87
CA GLY A 43 -11.28 7.87 8.65
C GLY A 43 -12.21 7.73 7.44
N GLU A 44 -13.03 8.74 7.21
CA GLU A 44 -13.78 8.83 5.96
C GLU A 44 -12.84 9.16 4.80
N ALA A 45 -13.07 8.54 3.64
CA ALA A 45 -12.32 8.89 2.43
C ALA A 45 -12.53 10.37 2.11
N VAL A 46 -11.47 11.03 1.68
CA VAL A 46 -11.51 12.45 1.32
C VAL A 46 -12.41 12.64 0.10
N GLU A 47 -13.21 13.70 0.08
CA GLU A 47 -14.02 14.09 -1.09
C GLU A 47 -13.13 14.18 -2.33
N GLU A 48 -13.61 13.71 -3.47
CA GLU A 48 -12.82 13.52 -4.68
C GLU A 48 -12.11 14.80 -5.17
N ASP A 49 -12.75 15.95 -5.00
CA ASP A 49 -12.21 17.27 -5.36
C ASP A 49 -11.07 17.76 -4.46
N LYS A 50 -10.95 17.17 -3.27
CA LYS A 50 -9.92 17.50 -2.25
C LYS A 50 -8.83 16.44 -2.13
N ARG A 51 -8.93 15.33 -2.88
CA ARG A 51 -7.96 14.25 -2.83
C ARG A 51 -6.59 14.67 -3.35
N GLY A 52 -5.58 14.10 -2.71
CA GLY A 52 -4.21 14.23 -3.17
C GLY A 52 -3.97 13.42 -4.46
N TYR A 53 -3.25 14.04 -5.39
CA TYR A 53 -2.90 13.46 -6.67
C TYR A 53 -1.39 13.24 -6.77
N LEU A 54 -0.99 11.98 -7.00
CA LEU A 54 0.42 11.59 -7.14
C LEU A 54 0.94 11.86 -8.56
N GLY A 55 0.10 11.63 -9.57
CA GLY A 55 0.46 11.90 -10.96
C GLY A 55 1.43 10.90 -11.58
N ILE A 56 1.15 9.62 -11.39
CA ILE A 56 1.90 8.53 -12.01
C ILE A 56 0.98 7.68 -12.88
N GLN A 57 1.58 7.00 -13.85
CA GLN A 57 0.97 5.87 -14.54
C GLN A 57 1.79 4.64 -14.18
N GLY A 58 1.11 3.61 -13.69
CA GLY A 58 1.75 2.40 -13.20
C GLY A 58 0.91 1.17 -13.50
N THR A 59 1.52 0.01 -13.30
CA THR A 59 0.85 -1.28 -13.36
C THR A 59 1.22 -2.11 -12.15
N SER A 60 0.32 -3.00 -11.73
CA SER A 60 0.61 -3.93 -10.63
C SER A 60 1.64 -4.97 -11.09
N VAL A 61 2.65 -5.23 -10.27
CA VAL A 61 3.56 -6.37 -10.45
C VAL A 61 2.84 -7.61 -9.93
N ASP A 62 2.48 -8.51 -10.84
CA ASP A 62 1.81 -9.76 -10.51
C ASP A 62 2.78 -10.85 -10.02
N VAL A 63 2.22 -11.99 -9.62
CA VAL A 63 3.00 -13.14 -9.11
C VAL A 63 3.91 -13.73 -10.18
N ASP A 64 3.52 -13.65 -11.45
CA ASP A 64 4.29 -14.21 -12.57
C ASP A 64 5.49 -13.32 -12.89
N ALA A 65 5.33 -11.99 -12.85
CA ALA A 65 6.43 -11.04 -12.97
C ALA A 65 7.42 -11.15 -11.80
N GLU A 66 6.92 -11.34 -10.56
CA GLU A 66 7.76 -11.60 -9.40
C GLU A 66 8.64 -12.84 -9.60
N LYS A 67 8.05 -13.96 -10.01
CA LYS A 67 8.77 -15.24 -10.20
C LYS A 67 9.71 -15.25 -11.39
N THR A 68 9.31 -14.61 -12.48
CA THR A 68 10.06 -14.66 -13.75
C THR A 68 11.22 -13.66 -13.76
N PHE A 69 11.01 -12.47 -13.21
CA PHE A 69 11.97 -11.36 -13.28
C PHE A 69 12.56 -10.97 -11.93
N GLY A 70 12.16 -11.64 -10.83
CA GLY A 70 12.61 -11.28 -9.48
C GLY A 70 12.15 -9.89 -9.04
N MET A 71 11.07 -9.36 -9.63
CA MET A 71 10.54 -8.04 -9.32
C MET A 71 9.81 -8.07 -7.99
N PRO A 72 10.03 -7.11 -7.07
CA PRO A 72 9.24 -7.01 -5.86
C PRO A 72 7.78 -6.69 -6.18
N ARG A 73 6.84 -7.25 -5.41
CA ARG A 73 5.42 -6.96 -5.57
C ARG A 73 5.12 -5.52 -5.20
N GLY A 74 4.32 -4.85 -6.02
CA GLY A 74 4.00 -3.45 -5.83
C GLY A 74 3.44 -2.81 -7.10
N VAL A 75 3.56 -1.50 -7.21
CA VAL A 75 3.17 -0.71 -8.38
C VAL A 75 4.41 -0.29 -9.15
N TYR A 76 4.61 -0.87 -10.32
CA TYR A 76 5.66 -0.48 -11.26
C TYR A 76 5.29 0.82 -11.96
N VAL A 77 6.11 1.86 -11.78
CA VAL A 77 5.90 3.19 -12.38
C VAL A 77 6.52 3.22 -13.77
N TYR A 78 5.70 3.28 -14.80
CA TYR A 78 6.21 3.38 -16.17
C TYR A 78 6.18 4.81 -16.73
N LYS A 79 5.43 5.74 -16.11
CA LYS A 79 5.41 7.15 -16.50
C LYS A 79 5.10 8.06 -15.32
N ILE A 80 5.79 9.18 -15.24
CA ILE A 80 5.52 10.27 -14.31
C ILE A 80 4.94 11.44 -15.11
N LEU A 81 3.79 11.94 -14.65
CA LEU A 81 3.08 13.04 -15.32
C LEU A 81 3.63 14.39 -14.83
N GLU A 82 3.95 15.31 -15.72
CA GLU A 82 4.54 16.61 -15.40
C GLU A 82 3.68 17.44 -14.42
N ASN A 83 2.35 17.27 -14.46
CA ASN A 83 1.41 17.96 -13.58
C ASN A 83 1.19 17.22 -12.25
N GLY A 84 1.85 16.07 -12.05
CA GLY A 84 1.75 15.25 -10.83
C GLY A 84 2.64 15.73 -9.71
N ALA A 85 2.36 15.27 -8.50
CA ALA A 85 3.20 15.50 -7.34
C ALA A 85 4.55 14.77 -7.47
N ALA A 86 4.55 13.60 -8.09
CA ALA A 86 5.74 12.77 -8.29
C ALA A 86 6.82 13.45 -9.14
N ALA A 87 6.45 14.38 -10.05
CA ALA A 87 7.39 15.08 -10.93
C ALA A 87 8.38 15.97 -10.16
N ASP A 88 8.01 16.45 -8.97
CA ASP A 88 8.84 17.34 -8.14
C ASP A 88 9.66 16.56 -7.08
N THR A 89 9.79 15.25 -7.23
CA THR A 89 10.39 14.37 -6.23
C THR A 89 11.51 13.51 -6.84
N GLU A 90 12.16 12.71 -6.00
CA GLU A 90 13.18 11.75 -6.44
C GLU A 90 12.62 10.44 -6.99
N LEU A 91 11.26 10.31 -7.09
CA LEU A 91 10.62 9.17 -7.73
C LEU A 91 11.01 9.14 -9.21
N ARG A 92 11.29 7.95 -9.72
CA ARG A 92 11.73 7.76 -11.12
C ARG A 92 10.84 6.74 -11.82
N GLU A 93 10.81 6.85 -13.13
CA GLU A 93 10.29 5.78 -13.97
C GLU A 93 11.11 4.50 -13.74
N LYS A 94 10.43 3.36 -13.72
CA LYS A 94 10.94 2.02 -13.38
C LYS A 94 11.09 1.75 -11.87
N ASP A 95 10.78 2.69 -10.99
CA ASP A 95 10.64 2.40 -9.57
C ASP A 95 9.39 1.54 -9.33
N ILE A 96 9.44 0.71 -8.29
CA ILE A 96 8.31 -0.10 -7.85
C ILE A 96 7.91 0.39 -6.47
N ILE A 97 6.72 0.99 -6.35
CA ILE A 97 6.16 1.44 -5.07
C ILE A 97 5.67 0.22 -4.31
N THR A 98 6.22 -0.01 -3.13
CA THR A 98 5.90 -1.15 -2.27
C THR A 98 5.15 -0.75 -1.01
N LYS A 99 5.33 0.50 -0.53
CA LYS A 99 4.62 1.03 0.66
C LYS A 99 4.29 2.51 0.50
N VAL A 100 3.24 2.95 1.21
CA VAL A 100 2.86 4.35 1.42
C VAL A 100 2.69 4.56 2.92
N ASP A 101 3.45 5.46 3.54
CA ASP A 101 3.47 5.69 5.00
C ASP A 101 3.55 4.37 5.80
N GLY A 102 4.42 3.45 5.37
CA GLY A 102 4.59 2.14 5.97
C GLY A 102 3.51 1.11 5.63
N GLN A 103 2.41 1.49 4.97
CA GLN A 103 1.37 0.56 4.55
C GLN A 103 1.73 -0.12 3.23
N THR A 104 1.67 -1.46 3.21
CA THR A 104 2.02 -2.26 2.05
C THR A 104 1.08 -2.03 0.87
N VAL A 105 1.64 -1.80 -0.31
CA VAL A 105 0.95 -1.64 -1.58
C VAL A 105 1.34 -2.79 -2.51
N ARG A 106 0.38 -3.61 -2.91
CA ARG A 106 0.60 -4.76 -3.79
C ARG A 106 0.03 -4.58 -5.18
N SER A 107 -0.86 -3.61 -5.35
CA SER A 107 -1.55 -3.34 -6.60
C SER A 107 -1.82 -1.85 -6.80
N MET A 108 -2.13 -1.48 -8.04
CA MET A 108 -2.58 -0.11 -8.36
C MET A 108 -3.88 0.25 -7.63
N THR A 109 -4.76 -0.73 -7.43
CA THR A 109 -6.00 -0.56 -6.66
C THR A 109 -5.71 -0.25 -5.19
N ASP A 110 -4.73 -0.94 -4.58
CA ASP A 110 -4.32 -0.66 -3.19
C ASP A 110 -3.79 0.77 -3.07
N LEU A 111 -2.92 1.18 -4.00
CA LEU A 111 -2.37 2.53 -4.03
C LEU A 111 -3.46 3.59 -4.14
N GLN A 112 -4.41 3.42 -5.05
CA GLN A 112 -5.54 4.34 -5.24
C GLN A 112 -6.44 4.38 -4.00
N SER A 113 -6.70 3.23 -3.40
CA SER A 113 -7.51 3.13 -2.17
C SER A 113 -6.84 3.84 -1.00
N LEU A 114 -5.53 3.72 -0.85
CA LEU A 114 -4.77 4.44 0.17
C LEU A 114 -4.77 5.95 -0.08
N LEU A 115 -4.48 6.37 -1.30
CA LEU A 115 -4.46 7.80 -1.66
C LEU A 115 -5.83 8.48 -1.50
N ALA A 116 -6.93 7.73 -1.51
CA ALA A 116 -8.27 8.26 -1.25
C ALA A 116 -8.45 8.87 0.16
N TYR A 117 -7.56 8.54 1.11
CA TYR A 117 -7.57 9.08 2.47
C TYR A 117 -6.63 10.28 2.67
N TYR A 118 -5.91 10.70 1.63
CA TYR A 118 -4.97 11.82 1.69
C TYR A 118 -5.51 13.03 0.95
N LYS A 119 -5.33 14.20 1.55
CA LYS A 119 -5.72 15.49 0.94
C LYS A 119 -4.60 16.03 0.06
N ALA A 120 -4.99 16.88 -0.89
CA ALA A 120 -4.03 17.71 -1.58
C ALA A 120 -3.25 18.60 -0.60
N GLY A 121 -1.93 18.65 -0.76
CA GLY A 121 -1.01 19.38 0.13
C GLY A 121 -0.44 18.54 1.28
N GLU A 122 -0.96 17.33 1.54
CA GLU A 122 -0.35 16.42 2.51
C GLU A 122 0.95 15.83 1.97
N GLU A 123 1.88 15.57 2.87
CA GLU A 123 3.13 14.87 2.58
C GLU A 123 2.99 13.40 2.95
N ILE A 124 3.44 12.53 2.06
CA ILE A 124 3.46 11.08 2.24
C ILE A 124 4.87 10.56 1.98
N GLU A 125 5.23 9.47 2.64
CA GLU A 125 6.46 8.74 2.37
C GLU A 125 6.16 7.51 1.51
N LEU A 126 6.78 7.45 0.34
CA LEU A 126 6.74 6.27 -0.52
C LEU A 126 8.00 5.43 -0.30
N THR A 127 7.82 4.15 0.00
CA THR A 127 8.91 3.18 -0.07
C THR A 127 8.90 2.58 -1.46
N VAL A 128 10.00 2.74 -2.18
CA VAL A 128 10.15 2.24 -3.54
C VAL A 128 11.34 1.29 -3.66
N GLN A 129 11.23 0.34 -4.55
CA GLN A 129 12.31 -0.54 -4.94
C GLN A 129 12.83 -0.10 -6.30
N ARG A 130 14.10 0.26 -6.36
CA ARG A 130 14.80 0.71 -7.58
C ARG A 130 15.83 -0.31 -8.00
N GLN A 131 15.84 -0.65 -9.27
CA GLN A 131 16.85 -1.57 -9.79
C GLN A 131 18.19 -0.84 -9.98
N GLU A 132 19.20 -1.28 -9.23
CA GLU A 132 20.57 -0.80 -9.31
C GLU A 132 21.51 -1.98 -9.47
N ASN A 133 22.31 -1.98 -10.54
CA ASN A 133 23.28 -3.04 -10.84
C ASN A 133 22.69 -4.47 -10.89
N GLY A 134 21.40 -4.59 -11.26
CA GLY A 134 20.71 -5.88 -11.35
C GLY A 134 20.01 -6.31 -10.06
N GLU A 135 20.13 -5.56 -8.97
CA GLU A 135 19.45 -5.82 -7.70
C GLU A 135 18.46 -4.70 -7.38
N TYR A 136 17.37 -5.04 -6.67
CA TYR A 136 16.41 -4.07 -6.19
C TYR A 136 16.84 -3.54 -4.83
N LYS A 137 16.95 -2.22 -4.71
CA LYS A 137 17.27 -1.53 -3.46
C LYS A 137 16.12 -0.64 -3.02
N GLU A 138 15.90 -0.62 -1.73
CA GLU A 138 14.85 0.17 -1.10
C GLU A 138 15.30 1.64 -0.97
N HIS A 139 14.41 2.54 -1.39
CA HIS A 139 14.56 3.98 -1.24
C HIS A 139 13.27 4.56 -0.65
N ALA A 140 13.42 5.54 0.25
CA ALA A 140 12.31 6.34 0.76
C ALA A 140 12.23 7.65 -0.04
N VAL A 141 11.04 7.99 -0.53
CA VAL A 141 10.78 9.20 -1.31
C VAL A 141 9.62 9.95 -0.68
N THR A 142 9.87 11.16 -0.17
CA THR A 142 8.82 12.02 0.34
C THR A 142 8.14 12.78 -0.80
N VAL A 143 6.82 12.73 -0.83
CA VAL A 143 6.00 13.36 -1.87
C VAL A 143 4.94 14.23 -1.24
N LYS A 144 4.89 15.51 -1.64
CA LYS A 144 3.80 16.41 -1.29
C LYS A 144 2.71 16.36 -2.36
N LEU A 145 1.57 15.75 -2.02
CA LEU A 145 0.47 15.53 -2.95
C LEU A 145 -0.08 16.84 -3.51
N LYS A 146 -0.32 16.89 -4.81
CA LYS A 146 -0.97 18.00 -5.51
C LYS A 146 -2.48 17.80 -5.61
N PRO A 147 -3.29 18.85 -5.83
CA PRO A 147 -4.69 18.70 -6.19
C PRO A 147 -4.82 18.02 -7.56
N MET A 148 -5.86 17.19 -7.72
CA MET A 148 -6.13 16.53 -9.00
C MET A 148 -6.42 17.56 -10.10
N PRO A 149 -5.75 17.50 -11.25
CA PRO A 149 -6.02 18.38 -12.38
C PRO A 149 -7.47 18.23 -12.86
N LYS A 150 -8.12 19.33 -13.23
CA LYS A 150 -9.53 19.32 -13.67
C LYS A 150 -9.76 18.50 -14.97
N GLU A 151 -8.72 18.31 -15.76
CA GLU A 151 -8.77 17.56 -17.04
C GLU A 151 -8.81 16.03 -16.84
N SER A 152 -8.41 15.52 -15.70
CA SER A 152 -8.44 14.07 -15.40
C SER A 152 -9.80 13.58 -14.85
N ARG A 153 -10.79 14.45 -14.73
CA ARG A 153 -12.13 14.13 -14.22
C ARG A 153 -13.09 13.51 -15.24
N THR A 154 -12.68 13.34 -16.50
CA THR A 154 -13.59 13.00 -17.60
C THR A 154 -13.40 11.59 -18.16
N THR A 155 -12.99 10.59 -17.35
CA THR A 155 -12.88 9.22 -17.87
C THR A 155 -13.44 8.19 -16.88
N THR A 156 -14.59 8.48 -16.24
CA THR A 156 -15.36 7.44 -15.56
C THR A 156 -16.83 7.78 -15.69
N GLY A 157 -17.39 7.43 -16.83
CA GLY A 157 -18.83 7.52 -17.02
C GLY A 157 -19.20 7.72 -18.48
N GLU A 158 -19.22 6.63 -19.23
CA GLU A 158 -20.17 6.31 -20.32
C GLU A 158 -19.63 5.13 -21.14
N GLU A 159 -20.10 3.99 -20.83
CA GLU A 159 -20.88 3.02 -21.60
C GLU A 159 -21.07 1.76 -20.78
#